data_dacdb6a102ca2af0b822c209d128501c
#
_entry.id   dacdb6a102ca2af0b822c209d128501c
#
_cell.length_a   1.000
_cell.length_b   1.000
_cell.length_c   1.000
_cell.angle_alpha   90.00
_cell.angle_beta   90.00
_cell.angle_gamma   90.00
#
_symmetry.space_group_name_H-M   'P 1'
#
loop_
_entity.id
_entity.type
_entity.pdbx_description
1 polymer ?
#
loop_
_entity_poly.entity_id
_entity_poly.type
_entity_poly.pdbx_seq_one_letter_code
_entity_poly.pdbx_strand_id
1 'polypeptide(L)'
;MKKVTSTWILAFCLLILSPAFAQEKHYFQKDFSISDFAERRAKIFDAIGNNAIAVIQGASGLAGFTVFRQSNSFYYLTGVESGHAYLLLNGKNRKSTLYLPHRDAGRENGEGKVLSAEDAELVIQLTGVNQVRALEYLSANLVGAELLQPPALTLYTPLSPEETGTDSRDELLSAQARTASDPWDGQPSREARFKRLINSRFPQFEIRDLSPLLDSMRLIKSQKEIEIIRKATQIAGEGIMEAMRSTSPGVYEYQLDAAAKYIFYLNGARGDGYASIIGGGKNAWMGHYFHKTDALADGDLVLMDYAPDYRYYTSDVTRIWPVNGKFDKAQLELYNYIVAYRDALFKYIKPGVTANEVLDQAAADMKKYLVGKTFAKPSYQKAVEEGLAFRGHFQHPVGMAVHDVGRVRGVPLQPGMVFTIDPMIWIPDEKLYIRIEDVALVTASGVENMSAFVPSKVEDVERTIKESGLIQFRVPLTAPAKK
;
A
#
# COMPACT_ATOMS: atom_id res chain seq x y z
N MET A 1 -79.09 -3.56 50.00
CA MET A 1 -78.79 -2.82 48.80
C MET A 1 -77.33 -2.31 48.89
N LYS A 2 -76.40 -2.99 48.28
CA LYS A 2 -75.00 -2.50 48.09
C LYS A 2 -74.63 -2.71 46.63
N LYS A 3 -74.44 -1.62 45.93
CA LYS A 3 -74.00 -1.62 44.55
C LYS A 3 -72.52 -2.01 44.45
N VAL A 4 -72.22 -3.04 43.70
CA VAL A 4 -70.80 -3.39 43.30
C VAL A 4 -70.53 -2.73 41.95
N THR A 5 -69.61 -1.79 41.98
CA THR A 5 -69.06 -1.16 40.78
C THR A 5 -67.86 -1.97 40.32
N SER A 6 -68.00 -2.59 39.13
CA SER A 6 -66.93 -3.33 38.48
C SER A 6 -66.02 -2.36 37.71
N THR A 7 -64.77 -2.25 38.10
CA THR A 7 -63.76 -1.44 37.42
C THR A 7 -62.98 -2.34 36.44
N TRP A 8 -63.17 -2.12 35.15
CA TRP A 8 -62.36 -2.78 34.07
C TRP A 8 -60.99 -2.06 33.96
N ILE A 9 -59.90 -2.76 34.30
CA ILE A 9 -58.55 -2.31 34.06
C ILE A 9 -58.18 -2.77 32.65
N LEU A 10 -58.10 -1.82 31.69
CA LEU A 10 -57.52 -2.04 30.36
C LEU A 10 -56.04 -2.06 30.50
N ALA A 11 -55.43 -3.24 30.41
CA ALA A 11 -53.99 -3.39 30.31
C ALA A 11 -53.54 -3.04 28.86
N PHE A 12 -52.94 -1.86 28.69
CA PHE A 12 -52.31 -1.41 27.45
C PHE A 12 -50.94 -2.07 27.34
N CYS A 13 -50.81 -3.17 26.65
CA CYS A 13 -49.50 -3.73 26.30
C CYS A 13 -48.80 -2.78 25.28
N LEU A 14 -47.94 -1.90 25.76
CA LEU A 14 -46.97 -1.19 24.96
C LEU A 14 -45.95 -2.23 24.44
N LEU A 15 -46.16 -2.73 23.24
CA LEU A 15 -45.09 -3.36 22.47
C LEU A 15 -44.04 -2.31 22.15
N ILE A 16 -43.00 -2.25 22.99
CA ILE A 16 -41.76 -1.56 22.68
C ILE A 16 -41.13 -2.34 21.54
N LEU A 17 -41.42 -1.95 20.29
CA LEU A 17 -40.60 -2.28 19.14
C LEU A 17 -39.26 -1.61 19.37
N SER A 18 -38.35 -2.32 20.04
CA SER A 18 -36.93 -1.98 19.97
C SER A 18 -36.57 -1.97 18.48
N PRO A 19 -36.09 -0.86 17.92
CA PRO A 19 -35.48 -0.93 16.61
C PRO A 19 -34.33 -1.94 16.77
N ALA A 20 -34.51 -3.12 16.17
CA ALA A 20 -33.36 -3.97 15.91
C ALA A 20 -32.41 -3.06 15.11
N PHE A 21 -31.34 -2.58 15.75
CA PHE A 21 -30.20 -2.04 15.04
C PHE A 21 -29.71 -3.21 14.18
N ALA A 22 -30.25 -3.32 12.99
CA ALA A 22 -29.67 -4.13 11.95
C ALA A 22 -28.26 -3.60 11.82
N GLN A 23 -27.31 -4.35 12.38
CA GLN A 23 -25.91 -4.10 12.20
C GLN A 23 -25.72 -4.03 10.70
N GLU A 24 -25.58 -2.80 10.15
CA GLU A 24 -25.36 -2.61 8.72
C GLU A 24 -24.13 -3.42 8.37
N LYS A 25 -24.34 -4.58 7.78
CA LYS A 25 -23.28 -5.43 7.29
C LYS A 25 -22.65 -4.67 6.13
N HIS A 26 -21.47 -4.12 6.36
CA HIS A 26 -20.74 -3.36 5.36
C HIS A 26 -20.12 -4.31 4.35
N TYR A 27 -20.82 -4.59 3.26
CA TYR A 27 -20.34 -5.43 2.14
C TYR A 27 -19.51 -4.65 1.14
N PHE A 28 -19.36 -3.36 1.33
CA PHE A 28 -18.72 -2.45 0.39
C PHE A 28 -17.97 -1.35 1.14
N GLN A 29 -16.92 -0.84 0.51
CA GLN A 29 -16.11 0.25 1.05
C GLN A 29 -16.93 1.55 1.24
N LYS A 30 -16.48 2.45 2.12
CA LYS A 30 -17.13 3.73 2.43
C LYS A 30 -16.26 4.96 2.12
N ASP A 31 -15.05 4.74 1.65
CA ASP A 31 -14.05 5.82 1.48
C ASP A 31 -14.29 6.61 0.20
N PHE A 32 -14.77 5.94 -0.84
CA PHE A 32 -15.02 6.52 -2.16
C PHE A 32 -16.51 6.51 -2.47
N SER A 33 -16.98 7.63 -3.04
CA SER A 33 -18.37 7.75 -3.51
C SER A 33 -18.53 7.15 -4.92
N ILE A 34 -19.77 6.99 -5.34
CA ILE A 34 -20.12 6.57 -6.70
C ILE A 34 -19.45 7.47 -7.75
N SER A 35 -19.42 8.79 -7.51
CA SER A 35 -18.81 9.76 -8.42
C SER A 35 -17.30 9.54 -8.55
N ASP A 36 -16.59 9.18 -7.49
CA ASP A 36 -15.15 8.90 -7.58
C ASP A 36 -14.86 7.75 -8.57
N PHE A 37 -15.62 6.66 -8.47
CA PHE A 37 -15.49 5.54 -9.40
C PHE A 37 -15.93 5.89 -10.83
N ALA A 38 -16.99 6.66 -10.97
CA ALA A 38 -17.48 7.11 -12.27
C ALA A 38 -16.46 8.01 -12.98
N GLU A 39 -15.84 8.96 -12.27
CA GLU A 39 -14.79 9.83 -12.78
C GLU A 39 -13.55 9.05 -13.22
N ARG A 40 -13.12 8.04 -12.43
CA ARG A 40 -12.01 7.16 -12.80
C ARG A 40 -12.31 6.39 -14.08
N ARG A 41 -13.52 5.83 -14.22
CA ARG A 41 -13.94 5.14 -15.46
C ARG A 41 -14.10 6.12 -16.64
N ALA A 42 -14.55 7.36 -16.39
CA ALA A 42 -14.66 8.38 -17.43
C ALA A 42 -13.31 8.71 -18.08
N LYS A 43 -12.24 8.81 -17.30
CA LYS A 43 -10.87 9.01 -17.81
C LYS A 43 -10.43 7.87 -18.75
N ILE A 44 -10.84 6.63 -18.46
CA ILE A 44 -10.55 5.50 -19.36
C ILE A 44 -11.36 5.63 -20.65
N PHE A 45 -12.66 5.95 -20.59
CA PHE A 45 -13.47 6.18 -21.80
C PHE A 45 -12.89 7.28 -22.69
N ASP A 46 -12.42 8.38 -22.08
CA ASP A 46 -11.80 9.48 -22.83
C ASP A 46 -10.51 9.05 -23.54
N ALA A 47 -9.71 8.21 -22.87
CA ALA A 47 -8.44 7.75 -23.42
C ALA A 47 -8.58 6.66 -24.51
N ILE A 48 -9.51 5.71 -24.35
CA ILE A 48 -9.69 4.63 -25.32
C ILE A 48 -10.51 5.06 -26.55
N GLY A 49 -11.30 6.11 -26.42
CA GLY A 49 -12.16 6.63 -27.50
C GLY A 49 -13.36 5.73 -27.82
N ASN A 50 -14.05 6.05 -28.95
CA ASN A 50 -15.33 5.43 -29.32
C ASN A 50 -15.21 4.12 -30.13
N ASN A 51 -13.99 3.72 -30.53
CA ASN A 51 -13.74 2.52 -31.33
C ASN A 51 -13.04 1.42 -30.54
N ALA A 52 -13.05 1.49 -29.23
CA ALA A 52 -12.35 0.55 -28.37
C ALA A 52 -13.20 0.14 -27.17
N ILE A 53 -12.82 -0.99 -26.60
CA ILE A 53 -13.30 -1.46 -25.31
C ILE A 53 -12.14 -1.66 -24.37
N ALA A 54 -12.39 -1.64 -23.05
CA ALA A 54 -11.41 -2.06 -22.08
C ALA A 54 -11.97 -3.19 -21.21
N VAL A 55 -11.17 -4.22 -20.93
CA VAL A 55 -11.51 -5.32 -20.03
C VAL A 55 -10.48 -5.40 -18.93
N ILE A 56 -10.93 -5.25 -17.69
CA ILE A 56 -10.08 -5.32 -16.50
C ILE A 56 -10.49 -6.55 -15.69
N GLN A 57 -9.52 -7.41 -15.39
CA GLN A 57 -9.72 -8.59 -14.54
C GLN A 57 -9.61 -8.19 -13.07
N GLY A 58 -10.56 -8.62 -12.23
CA GLY A 58 -10.37 -8.66 -10.79
C GLY A 58 -9.45 -9.82 -10.37
N ALA A 59 -9.03 -9.87 -9.12
CA ALA A 59 -8.20 -10.94 -8.60
C ALA A 59 -8.87 -12.32 -8.76
N SER A 60 -8.07 -13.37 -8.83
CA SER A 60 -8.59 -14.76 -8.75
C SER A 60 -9.23 -15.00 -7.37
N GLY A 61 -10.07 -16.02 -7.27
CA GLY A 61 -10.60 -16.45 -5.98
C GLY A 61 -9.50 -16.94 -5.03
N LEU A 62 -9.83 -17.01 -3.76
CA LEU A 62 -8.92 -17.47 -2.72
C LEU A 62 -8.50 -18.93 -2.92
N ALA A 63 -7.24 -19.19 -2.62
CA ALA A 63 -6.72 -20.54 -2.39
C ALA A 63 -6.39 -20.67 -0.88
N GLY A 64 -7.23 -21.39 -0.13
CA GLY A 64 -7.03 -21.63 1.31
C GLY A 64 -7.66 -20.58 2.23
N PHE A 65 -7.29 -20.65 3.51
CA PHE A 65 -7.84 -19.79 4.58
C PHE A 65 -7.10 -18.43 4.64
N THR A 66 -7.35 -17.60 3.64
CA THR A 66 -6.77 -16.24 3.56
C THR A 66 -7.87 -15.20 3.38
N VAL A 67 -7.66 -13.99 3.84
CA VAL A 67 -8.59 -12.88 3.61
C VAL A 67 -8.46 -12.43 2.16
N PHE A 68 -9.59 -12.35 1.46
CA PHE A 68 -9.60 -11.88 0.08
C PHE A 68 -9.18 -10.40 -0.01
N ARG A 69 -8.29 -10.10 -0.94
CA ARG A 69 -7.97 -8.76 -1.35
C ARG A 69 -8.04 -8.67 -2.88
N GLN A 70 -8.75 -7.68 -3.37
CA GLN A 70 -8.91 -7.43 -4.80
C GLN A 70 -7.63 -6.89 -5.41
N SER A 71 -7.44 -7.07 -6.73
CA SER A 71 -6.38 -6.39 -7.47
C SER A 71 -6.57 -4.87 -7.44
N ASN A 72 -5.45 -4.15 -7.34
CA ASN A 72 -5.48 -2.72 -7.11
C ASN A 72 -6.24 -1.95 -8.19
N SER A 73 -5.95 -2.20 -9.47
CA SER A 73 -6.62 -1.47 -10.56
C SER A 73 -8.11 -1.79 -10.66
N PHE A 74 -8.53 -3.03 -10.40
CA PHE A 74 -9.94 -3.38 -10.40
C PHE A 74 -10.67 -2.71 -9.23
N TYR A 75 -10.10 -2.76 -8.03
CA TYR A 75 -10.66 -2.08 -6.86
C TYR A 75 -10.72 -0.56 -7.07
N TYR A 76 -9.67 0.04 -7.61
CA TYR A 76 -9.60 1.47 -7.94
C TYR A 76 -10.76 1.94 -8.83
N LEU A 77 -11.23 1.07 -9.74
CA LEU A 77 -12.30 1.38 -10.70
C LEU A 77 -13.70 1.01 -10.21
N THR A 78 -13.83 0.13 -9.20
CA THR A 78 -15.12 -0.47 -8.82
C THR A 78 -15.40 -0.48 -7.33
N GLY A 79 -14.39 -0.57 -6.48
CA GLY A 79 -14.53 -0.81 -5.03
C GLY A 79 -15.04 -2.20 -4.66
N VAL A 80 -15.18 -3.13 -5.61
CA VAL A 80 -15.81 -4.46 -5.40
C VAL A 80 -14.77 -5.51 -5.01
N GLU A 81 -15.05 -6.26 -3.96
CA GLU A 81 -14.21 -7.35 -3.44
C GLU A 81 -14.81 -8.74 -3.76
N SER A 82 -15.07 -9.01 -5.03
CA SER A 82 -15.50 -10.34 -5.50
C SER A 82 -14.41 -10.96 -6.36
N GLY A 83 -14.00 -12.19 -6.04
CA GLY A 83 -13.02 -12.94 -6.83
C GLY A 83 -13.56 -13.28 -8.23
N HIS A 84 -12.67 -13.45 -9.20
CA HIS A 84 -13.03 -13.78 -10.60
C HIS A 84 -13.96 -12.76 -11.29
N ALA A 85 -14.06 -11.54 -10.79
CA ALA A 85 -14.85 -10.48 -11.41
C ALA A 85 -14.16 -9.89 -12.66
N TYR A 86 -14.94 -9.28 -13.56
CA TYR A 86 -14.45 -8.54 -14.72
C TYR A 86 -15.21 -7.24 -14.89
N LEU A 87 -14.51 -6.18 -15.29
CA LEU A 87 -15.10 -4.90 -15.68
C LEU A 87 -14.90 -4.69 -17.18
N LEU A 88 -15.99 -4.54 -17.92
CA LEU A 88 -16.00 -4.15 -19.33
C LEU A 88 -16.41 -2.68 -19.44
N LEU A 89 -15.56 -1.89 -20.08
CA LEU A 89 -15.81 -0.50 -20.45
C LEU A 89 -15.95 -0.40 -21.97
N ASN A 90 -17.13 -0.02 -22.45
CA ASN A 90 -17.40 0.16 -23.87
C ASN A 90 -17.28 1.63 -24.25
N GLY A 91 -16.24 1.99 -24.99
CA GLY A 91 -15.97 3.37 -25.40
C GLY A 91 -17.04 3.96 -26.31
N LYS A 92 -17.68 3.13 -27.19
CA LYS A 92 -18.69 3.59 -28.15
C LYS A 92 -19.90 4.23 -27.51
N ASN A 93 -20.41 3.61 -26.45
CA ASN A 93 -21.61 4.08 -25.75
C ASN A 93 -21.33 4.56 -24.33
N ARG A 94 -20.06 4.56 -23.91
CA ARG A 94 -19.55 4.95 -22.57
C ARG A 94 -20.26 4.17 -21.43
N LYS A 95 -20.62 2.90 -21.68
CA LYS A 95 -21.23 2.04 -20.67
C LYS A 95 -20.21 1.13 -20.02
N SER A 96 -20.37 0.97 -18.72
CA SER A 96 -19.61 0.04 -17.88
C SER A 96 -20.48 -1.14 -17.49
N THR A 97 -19.97 -2.35 -17.70
CA THR A 97 -20.64 -3.60 -17.28
C THR A 97 -19.69 -4.35 -16.35
N LEU A 98 -20.19 -4.70 -15.17
CA LEU A 98 -19.49 -5.52 -14.20
C LEU A 98 -19.99 -6.96 -14.30
N TYR A 99 -19.08 -7.91 -14.45
CA TYR A 99 -19.39 -9.34 -14.47
C TYR A 99 -18.92 -9.95 -13.14
N LEU A 100 -19.88 -10.56 -12.44
CA LEU A 100 -19.65 -11.19 -11.14
C LEU A 100 -19.96 -12.67 -11.19
N PRO A 101 -19.33 -13.50 -10.35
CA PRO A 101 -19.74 -14.89 -10.18
C PRO A 101 -21.15 -14.96 -9.60
N HIS A 102 -21.81 -16.09 -9.80
CA HIS A 102 -23.05 -16.42 -9.11
C HIS A 102 -22.83 -16.55 -7.61
N ARG A 103 -23.90 -16.33 -6.85
CA ARG A 103 -23.90 -16.49 -5.39
C ARG A 103 -23.57 -17.92 -5.01
N ASP A 104 -22.61 -18.06 -4.12
CA ASP A 104 -22.30 -19.29 -3.43
C ASP A 104 -22.88 -19.23 -2.01
N ALA A 105 -24.09 -19.76 -1.82
CA ALA A 105 -24.77 -19.73 -0.54
C ALA A 105 -24.03 -20.54 0.55
N GLY A 106 -23.33 -21.61 0.18
CA GLY A 106 -22.54 -22.40 1.10
C GLY A 106 -21.37 -21.60 1.66
N ARG A 107 -20.68 -20.89 0.78
CA ARG A 107 -19.57 -20.02 1.14
C ARG A 107 -20.05 -18.80 1.94
N GLU A 108 -21.14 -18.16 1.53
CA GLU A 108 -21.69 -17.01 2.26
C GLU A 108 -22.10 -17.37 3.70
N ASN A 109 -22.63 -18.58 3.93
CA ASN A 109 -22.96 -19.07 5.26
C ASN A 109 -21.72 -19.24 6.16
N GLY A 110 -20.58 -19.58 5.59
CA GLY A 110 -19.31 -19.80 6.32
C GLY A 110 -18.45 -18.57 6.47
N GLU A 111 -18.36 -17.76 5.43
CA GLU A 111 -17.40 -16.65 5.32
C GLU A 111 -18.05 -15.25 5.38
N GLY A 112 -19.37 -15.19 5.22
CA GLY A 112 -20.11 -13.95 5.11
C GLY A 112 -20.44 -13.58 3.66
N LYS A 113 -21.29 -12.56 3.50
CA LYS A 113 -21.80 -12.15 2.18
C LYS A 113 -20.71 -11.54 1.32
N VAL A 114 -20.68 -11.98 0.04
CA VAL A 114 -19.90 -11.40 -1.05
C VAL A 114 -20.86 -10.93 -2.15
N LEU A 115 -20.56 -9.78 -2.77
CA LEU A 115 -21.38 -9.28 -3.89
C LEU A 115 -21.28 -10.23 -5.09
N SER A 116 -22.45 -10.60 -5.63
CA SER A 116 -22.63 -11.60 -6.69
C SER A 116 -23.49 -11.05 -7.85
N ALA A 117 -23.64 -11.82 -8.90
CA ALA A 117 -24.50 -11.45 -10.04
C ALA A 117 -25.97 -11.23 -9.63
N GLU A 118 -26.45 -11.95 -8.61
CA GLU A 118 -27.80 -11.82 -8.06
C GLU A 118 -28.04 -10.52 -7.28
N ASP A 119 -26.96 -9.83 -6.91
CA ASP A 119 -27.02 -8.54 -6.22
C ASP A 119 -26.96 -7.34 -7.20
N ALA A 120 -27.36 -7.52 -8.46
CA ALA A 120 -27.13 -6.57 -9.54
C ALA A 120 -27.59 -5.14 -9.22
N GLU A 121 -28.82 -4.96 -8.70
CA GLU A 121 -29.34 -3.63 -8.36
C GLU A 121 -28.52 -2.96 -7.26
N LEU A 122 -28.18 -3.71 -6.22
CA LEU A 122 -27.33 -3.22 -5.13
C LEU A 122 -25.94 -2.81 -5.64
N VAL A 123 -25.32 -3.65 -6.47
CA VAL A 123 -23.99 -3.35 -7.03
C VAL A 123 -24.01 -2.10 -7.90
N ILE A 124 -25.05 -1.91 -8.72
CA ILE A 124 -25.24 -0.68 -9.51
C ILE A 124 -25.34 0.53 -8.59
N GLN A 125 -26.13 0.44 -7.52
CA GLN A 125 -26.28 1.53 -6.54
C GLN A 125 -24.98 1.85 -5.81
N LEU A 126 -24.13 0.86 -5.52
CA LEU A 126 -22.89 1.05 -4.79
C LEU A 126 -21.74 1.57 -5.68
N THR A 127 -21.68 1.13 -6.94
CA THR A 127 -20.53 1.36 -7.82
C THR A 127 -20.77 2.39 -8.93
N GLY A 128 -22.06 2.63 -9.25
CA GLY A 128 -22.44 3.47 -10.39
C GLY A 128 -22.09 2.88 -11.75
N VAL A 129 -21.89 1.54 -11.86
CA VAL A 129 -21.81 0.87 -13.17
C VAL A 129 -23.19 0.86 -13.84
N ASN A 130 -23.21 0.81 -15.17
CA ASN A 130 -24.48 0.82 -15.90
C ASN A 130 -25.19 -0.52 -15.87
N GLN A 131 -24.46 -1.62 -15.71
CA GLN A 131 -25.00 -2.96 -15.76
C GLN A 131 -24.15 -3.94 -14.93
N VAL A 132 -24.80 -4.93 -14.35
CA VAL A 132 -24.16 -6.10 -13.72
C VAL A 132 -24.72 -7.36 -14.40
N ARG A 133 -23.85 -8.33 -14.66
CA ARG A 133 -24.18 -9.62 -15.27
C ARG A 133 -23.37 -10.75 -14.64
N ALA A 134 -23.84 -11.98 -14.84
CA ALA A 134 -23.05 -13.16 -14.49
C ALA A 134 -21.90 -13.38 -15.49
N LEU A 135 -20.86 -14.09 -15.04
CA LEU A 135 -19.58 -14.24 -15.77
C LEU A 135 -19.72 -14.83 -17.16
N GLU A 136 -20.60 -15.79 -17.35
CA GLU A 136 -20.83 -16.49 -18.62
C GLU A 136 -21.26 -15.55 -19.75
N TYR A 137 -21.85 -14.41 -19.43
CA TYR A 137 -22.25 -13.42 -20.42
C TYR A 137 -21.10 -12.59 -20.99
N LEU A 138 -19.91 -12.60 -20.37
CA LEU A 138 -18.77 -11.82 -20.86
C LEU A 138 -18.39 -12.21 -22.29
N SER A 139 -18.27 -13.52 -22.57
CA SER A 139 -17.93 -14.01 -23.92
C SER A 139 -18.97 -13.61 -24.97
N ALA A 140 -20.26 -13.75 -24.64
CA ALA A 140 -21.33 -13.35 -25.53
C ALA A 140 -21.34 -11.83 -25.80
N ASN A 141 -21.04 -11.03 -24.78
CA ASN A 141 -20.98 -9.58 -24.93
C ASN A 141 -19.75 -9.11 -25.75
N LEU A 142 -18.64 -9.85 -25.70
CA LEU A 142 -17.47 -9.55 -26.53
C LEU A 142 -17.68 -9.84 -28.01
N VAL A 143 -18.63 -10.70 -28.38
CA VAL A 143 -19.01 -10.98 -29.79
C VAL A 143 -20.33 -10.30 -30.20
N GLY A 144 -20.92 -9.49 -29.32
CA GLY A 144 -22.17 -8.78 -29.60
C GLY A 144 -22.07 -7.86 -30.81
N ALA A 145 -23.14 -7.79 -31.61
CA ALA A 145 -23.17 -7.03 -32.88
C ALA A 145 -22.79 -5.55 -32.73
N GLU A 146 -23.00 -4.96 -31.54
CA GLU A 146 -22.61 -3.57 -31.25
C GLU A 146 -21.09 -3.37 -31.24
N LEU A 147 -20.31 -4.44 -31.02
CA LEU A 147 -18.86 -4.41 -30.92
C LEU A 147 -18.17 -4.88 -32.21
N LEU A 148 -18.88 -5.61 -33.10
CA LEU A 148 -18.28 -6.26 -34.25
C LEU A 148 -18.33 -5.45 -35.57
N GLN A 149 -18.72 -4.16 -35.52
CA GLN A 149 -18.72 -3.35 -36.75
C GLN A 149 -17.32 -2.81 -37.06
N PRO A 150 -16.80 -3.03 -38.30
CA PRO A 150 -15.50 -2.50 -38.73
C PRO A 150 -15.44 -0.95 -38.67
N PRO A 151 -14.27 -0.37 -38.42
CA PRO A 151 -12.92 -0.91 -38.50
C PRO A 151 -12.50 -1.69 -37.25
N ALA A 152 -11.38 -2.43 -37.34
CA ALA A 152 -10.88 -3.34 -36.31
C ALA A 152 -10.99 -2.74 -34.89
N LEU A 153 -11.73 -3.43 -34.02
CA LEU A 153 -11.91 -3.01 -32.64
C LEU A 153 -10.64 -3.22 -31.85
N THR A 154 -10.25 -2.21 -31.10
CA THR A 154 -9.17 -2.31 -30.12
C THR A 154 -9.73 -2.76 -28.77
N LEU A 155 -9.10 -3.78 -28.18
CA LEU A 155 -9.37 -4.20 -26.81
C LEU A 155 -8.18 -3.82 -25.93
N TYR A 156 -8.42 -2.92 -24.96
CA TYR A 156 -7.46 -2.57 -23.94
C TYR A 156 -7.61 -3.50 -22.74
N THR A 157 -6.49 -3.98 -22.20
CA THR A 157 -6.45 -4.73 -20.94
C THR A 157 -5.09 -4.52 -20.28
N PRO A 158 -4.99 -4.55 -18.93
CA PRO A 158 -3.68 -4.53 -18.28
C PRO A 158 -2.83 -5.71 -18.78
N LEU A 159 -1.60 -5.43 -19.21
CA LEU A 159 -0.62 -6.44 -19.60
C LEU A 159 0.52 -6.57 -18.59
N SER A 160 0.68 -5.58 -17.71
CA SER A 160 1.55 -5.68 -16.54
C SER A 160 0.85 -6.49 -15.44
N PRO A 161 1.60 -7.20 -14.57
CA PRO A 161 1.02 -7.91 -13.44
C PRO A 161 0.29 -6.95 -12.50
N GLU A 162 -0.88 -7.38 -12.02
CA GLU A 162 -1.71 -6.60 -11.10
C GLU A 162 -1.35 -6.92 -9.65
N GLU A 163 -1.11 -5.86 -8.87
CA GLU A 163 -0.76 -5.96 -7.46
C GLU A 163 -1.96 -6.40 -6.60
N THR A 164 -1.69 -7.26 -5.62
CA THR A 164 -2.66 -7.67 -4.58
C THR A 164 -1.98 -7.75 -3.23
N GLY A 165 -2.54 -7.14 -2.18
CA GLY A 165 -1.99 -7.24 -0.83
C GLY A 165 -0.59 -6.63 -0.72
N THR A 166 0.37 -7.43 -0.32
CA THR A 166 1.76 -7.03 -0.11
C THR A 166 2.60 -6.99 -1.39
N ASP A 167 1.99 -7.28 -2.55
CA ASP A 167 2.73 -7.34 -3.81
C ASP A 167 2.92 -5.94 -4.40
N SER A 168 4.13 -5.67 -4.91
CA SER A 168 4.42 -4.51 -5.74
C SER A 168 4.76 -4.95 -7.16
N ARG A 169 4.49 -4.11 -8.15
CA ARG A 169 4.62 -4.51 -9.58
C ARG A 169 6.05 -4.86 -9.98
N ASP A 170 7.04 -4.15 -9.49
CA ASP A 170 8.45 -4.41 -9.76
C ASP A 170 8.88 -5.78 -9.21
N GLU A 171 8.42 -6.14 -8.01
CA GLU A 171 8.66 -7.45 -7.41
C GLU A 171 7.95 -8.56 -8.18
N LEU A 172 6.69 -8.33 -8.59
CA LEU A 172 5.94 -9.29 -9.44
C LEU A 172 6.60 -9.50 -10.79
N LEU A 173 7.11 -8.43 -11.42
CA LEU A 173 7.88 -8.54 -12.68
C LEU A 173 9.18 -9.34 -12.46
N SER A 174 9.88 -9.08 -11.37
CA SER A 174 11.07 -9.84 -10.99
C SER A 174 10.76 -11.32 -10.72
N ALA A 175 9.65 -11.60 -10.02
CA ALA A 175 9.19 -12.97 -9.78
C ALA A 175 8.82 -13.68 -11.09
N GLN A 176 8.12 -13.01 -11.99
CA GLN A 176 7.78 -13.54 -13.31
C GLN A 176 9.02 -13.87 -14.14
N ALA A 177 10.05 -13.00 -14.11
CA ALA A 177 11.31 -13.25 -14.80
C ALA A 177 12.03 -14.50 -14.27
N ARG A 178 12.01 -14.69 -12.93
CA ARG A 178 12.56 -15.92 -12.31
C ARG A 178 11.77 -17.16 -12.70
N THR A 179 10.44 -17.12 -12.61
CA THR A 179 9.56 -18.24 -12.99
C THR A 179 9.72 -18.60 -14.47
N ALA A 180 9.82 -17.59 -15.35
CA ALA A 180 10.00 -17.83 -16.79
C ALA A 180 11.33 -18.53 -17.12
N SER A 181 12.34 -18.40 -16.28
CA SER A 181 13.63 -19.08 -16.40
C SER A 181 13.66 -20.47 -15.75
N ASP A 182 12.64 -20.84 -14.98
CA ASP A 182 12.52 -22.16 -14.38
C ASP A 182 12.02 -23.18 -15.42
N PRO A 183 12.80 -24.21 -15.74
CA PRO A 183 12.40 -25.21 -16.73
C PRO A 183 11.25 -26.10 -16.30
N TRP A 184 10.91 -26.13 -15.00
CA TRP A 184 9.89 -27.00 -14.42
C TRP A 184 8.58 -26.28 -14.10
N ASP A 185 8.60 -24.95 -13.89
CA ASP A 185 7.44 -24.12 -13.50
C ASP A 185 7.26 -22.88 -14.38
N GLY A 186 7.70 -22.89 -15.60
CA GLY A 186 7.64 -21.77 -16.56
C GLY A 186 6.23 -21.31 -16.95
N GLN A 187 5.34 -21.06 -15.99
CA GLN A 187 3.98 -20.61 -16.26
C GLN A 187 3.95 -19.10 -16.66
N PRO A 188 3.16 -18.75 -17.69
CA PRO A 188 2.95 -17.35 -18.03
C PRO A 188 2.12 -16.65 -16.96
N SER A 189 2.31 -15.33 -16.84
CA SER A 189 1.47 -14.51 -15.97
C SER A 189 -0.02 -14.65 -16.31
N ARG A 190 -0.87 -14.27 -15.36
CA ARG A 190 -2.33 -14.29 -15.52
C ARG A 190 -2.77 -13.40 -16.67
N GLU A 191 -2.16 -12.23 -16.81
CA GLU A 191 -2.41 -11.25 -17.86
C GLU A 191 -1.97 -11.78 -19.23
N ALA A 192 -0.80 -12.39 -19.31
CA ALA A 192 -0.32 -13.03 -20.53
C ALA A 192 -1.22 -14.21 -20.98
N ARG A 193 -1.71 -14.99 -20.00
CA ARG A 193 -2.69 -16.07 -20.27
C ARG A 193 -4.00 -15.49 -20.76
N PHE A 194 -4.51 -14.42 -20.15
CA PHE A 194 -5.73 -13.75 -20.56
C PHE A 194 -5.61 -13.19 -22.00
N LYS A 195 -4.51 -12.49 -22.29
CA LYS A 195 -4.20 -12.02 -23.64
C LYS A 195 -4.26 -13.15 -24.67
N ARG A 196 -3.64 -14.30 -24.37
CA ARG A 196 -3.68 -15.47 -25.28
C ARG A 196 -5.09 -16.00 -25.48
N LEU A 197 -5.89 -16.08 -24.43
CA LEU A 197 -7.30 -16.52 -24.51
C LEU A 197 -8.14 -15.57 -25.37
N ILE A 198 -8.00 -14.26 -25.19
CA ILE A 198 -8.67 -13.27 -26.03
C ILE A 198 -8.25 -13.43 -27.51
N ASN A 199 -6.95 -13.49 -27.80
CA ASN A 199 -6.45 -13.65 -29.18
C ASN A 199 -6.98 -14.91 -29.84
N SER A 200 -7.08 -16.03 -29.12
CA SER A 200 -7.53 -17.30 -29.69
C SER A 200 -9.06 -17.35 -29.89
N ARG A 201 -9.83 -16.72 -29.01
CA ARG A 201 -11.31 -16.76 -29.05
C ARG A 201 -11.91 -15.62 -29.87
N PHE A 202 -11.24 -14.48 -29.92
CA PHE A 202 -11.70 -13.23 -30.51
C PHE A 202 -10.60 -12.58 -31.36
N PRO A 203 -10.15 -13.26 -32.45
CA PRO A 203 -9.00 -12.81 -33.25
C PRO A 203 -9.22 -11.48 -33.96
N GLN A 204 -10.43 -10.95 -33.98
CA GLN A 204 -10.78 -9.66 -34.56
C GLN A 204 -10.34 -8.47 -33.73
N PHE A 205 -9.94 -8.68 -32.46
CA PHE A 205 -9.48 -7.59 -31.62
C PHE A 205 -7.97 -7.34 -31.76
N GLU A 206 -7.58 -6.07 -31.91
CA GLU A 206 -6.23 -5.61 -31.63
C GLU A 206 -6.10 -5.38 -30.13
N ILE A 207 -5.22 -6.15 -29.45
CA ILE A 207 -5.03 -5.99 -28.00
C ILE A 207 -3.96 -4.95 -27.71
N ARG A 208 -4.30 -3.94 -26.89
CA ARG A 208 -3.41 -2.90 -26.38
C ARG A 208 -3.32 -2.90 -24.87
N ASP A 209 -2.17 -2.42 -24.36
CA ASP A 209 -1.90 -2.33 -22.93
C ASP A 209 -2.63 -1.16 -22.29
N LEU A 210 -3.43 -1.44 -21.25
CA LEU A 210 -4.11 -0.44 -20.43
C LEU A 210 -3.25 0.02 -19.23
N SER A 211 -2.21 -0.74 -18.88
CA SER A 211 -1.42 -0.50 -17.67
C SER A 211 -0.85 0.93 -17.60
N PRO A 212 -0.25 1.50 -18.67
CA PRO A 212 0.33 2.85 -18.61
C PRO A 212 -0.70 3.95 -18.28
N LEU A 213 -1.96 3.78 -18.73
CA LEU A 213 -3.03 4.72 -18.43
C LEU A 213 -3.43 4.63 -16.95
N LEU A 214 -3.65 3.41 -16.44
CA LEU A 214 -3.98 3.17 -15.04
C LEU A 214 -2.87 3.70 -14.12
N ASP A 215 -1.62 3.46 -14.47
CA ASP A 215 -0.44 3.93 -13.74
C ASP A 215 -0.42 5.46 -13.64
N SER A 216 -0.68 6.15 -14.76
CA SER A 216 -0.75 7.62 -14.78
C SER A 216 -1.89 8.17 -13.93
N MET A 217 -3.03 7.47 -13.90
CA MET A 217 -4.19 7.86 -13.08
C MET A 217 -3.93 7.66 -11.58
N ARG A 218 -3.22 6.60 -11.19
CA ARG A 218 -2.87 6.28 -9.80
C ARG A 218 -1.70 7.13 -9.27
N LEU A 219 -0.83 7.64 -10.17
CA LEU A 219 0.31 8.47 -9.77
C LEU A 219 -0.12 9.76 -9.07
N ILE A 220 -1.17 10.41 -9.56
CA ILE A 220 -1.71 11.64 -8.96
C ILE A 220 -2.89 11.28 -8.06
N LYS A 221 -2.66 11.34 -6.76
CA LYS A 221 -3.63 10.97 -5.75
C LYS A 221 -4.70 12.05 -5.58
N SER A 222 -5.96 11.64 -5.52
CA SER A 222 -7.07 12.50 -5.12
C SER A 222 -6.96 12.85 -3.64
N GLN A 223 -7.70 13.86 -3.18
CA GLN A 223 -7.71 14.26 -1.78
C GLN A 223 -8.11 13.11 -0.84
N LYS A 224 -9.08 12.29 -1.22
CA LYS A 224 -9.51 11.12 -0.43
C LYS A 224 -8.41 10.05 -0.33
N GLU A 225 -7.69 9.80 -1.42
CA GLU A 225 -6.54 8.88 -1.41
C GLU A 225 -5.43 9.40 -0.50
N ILE A 226 -5.14 10.71 -0.57
CA ILE A 226 -4.15 11.36 0.30
C ILE A 226 -4.55 11.22 1.78
N GLU A 227 -5.82 11.36 2.13
CA GLU A 227 -6.31 11.20 3.50
C GLU A 227 -6.14 9.77 4.01
N ILE A 228 -6.39 8.75 3.16
CA ILE A 228 -6.19 7.35 3.52
C ILE A 228 -4.69 7.05 3.70
N ILE A 229 -3.83 7.51 2.77
CA ILE A 229 -2.37 7.35 2.88
C ILE A 229 -1.84 8.05 4.13
N ARG A 230 -2.32 9.27 4.44
CA ARG A 230 -1.96 9.98 5.68
C ARG A 230 -2.31 9.16 6.93
N LYS A 231 -3.49 8.53 6.93
CA LYS A 231 -3.89 7.64 8.04
C LYS A 231 -3.01 6.38 8.10
N ALA A 232 -2.69 5.76 6.97
CA ALA A 232 -1.75 4.64 6.91
C ALA A 232 -0.36 5.05 7.44
N THR A 233 0.14 6.22 7.04
CA THR A 233 1.41 6.79 7.54
C THR A 233 1.36 7.05 9.05
N GLN A 234 0.24 7.58 9.56
CA GLN A 234 0.08 7.77 11.00
C GLN A 234 0.14 6.43 11.76
N ILE A 235 -0.55 5.41 11.25
CA ILE A 235 -0.54 4.07 11.88
C ILE A 235 0.86 3.44 11.79
N ALA A 236 1.56 3.59 10.66
CA ALA A 236 2.94 3.13 10.50
C ALA A 236 3.88 3.77 11.54
N GLY A 237 3.83 5.10 11.65
CA GLY A 237 4.66 5.84 12.60
C GLY A 237 4.38 5.48 14.05
N GLU A 238 3.12 5.32 14.44
CA GLU A 238 2.76 4.85 15.79
C GLU A 238 3.29 3.44 16.06
N GLY A 239 3.23 2.53 15.07
CA GLY A 239 3.80 1.20 15.18
C GLY A 239 5.33 1.21 15.35
N ILE A 240 6.03 2.06 14.60
CA ILE A 240 7.49 2.25 14.73
C ILE A 240 7.83 2.84 16.10
N MET A 241 7.11 3.84 16.59
CA MET A 241 7.32 4.41 17.93
C MET A 241 7.06 3.37 19.02
N GLU A 242 6.08 2.50 18.85
CA GLU A 242 5.84 1.40 19.79
C GLU A 242 6.99 0.37 19.77
N ALA A 243 7.54 0.07 18.60
CA ALA A 243 8.73 -0.76 18.49
C ALA A 243 9.96 -0.11 19.16
N MET A 244 10.16 1.21 19.01
CA MET A 244 11.19 1.96 19.74
C MET A 244 11.05 1.82 21.25
N ARG A 245 9.83 2.03 21.81
CA ARG A 245 9.53 1.86 23.23
C ARG A 245 9.79 0.45 23.73
N SER A 246 9.48 -0.54 22.87
CA SER A 246 9.65 -1.96 23.18
C SER A 246 11.07 -2.48 23.03
N THR A 247 12.02 -1.64 22.55
CA THR A 247 13.40 -2.03 22.29
C THR A 247 14.20 -2.09 23.59
N SER A 248 14.93 -3.18 23.79
CA SER A 248 16.01 -3.31 24.80
C SER A 248 16.92 -4.48 24.41
N PRO A 249 18.14 -4.56 24.95
CA PRO A 249 19.00 -5.71 24.77
C PRO A 249 18.31 -7.01 25.17
N GLY A 250 18.40 -8.05 24.32
CA GLY A 250 17.76 -9.34 24.50
C GLY A 250 16.34 -9.47 23.94
N VAL A 251 15.69 -8.39 23.50
CA VAL A 251 14.46 -8.45 22.73
C VAL A 251 14.78 -8.98 21.33
N TYR A 252 13.94 -9.85 20.80
CA TYR A 252 14.10 -10.38 19.45
C TYR A 252 13.45 -9.49 18.38
N GLU A 253 14.02 -9.47 17.18
CA GLU A 253 13.55 -8.70 16.03
C GLU A 253 12.04 -8.96 15.76
N TYR A 254 11.58 -10.24 15.80
CA TYR A 254 10.16 -10.58 15.61
C TYR A 254 9.24 -10.03 16.70
N GLN A 255 9.76 -9.71 17.88
CA GLN A 255 8.95 -9.10 18.94
C GLN A 255 8.66 -7.64 18.66
N LEU A 256 9.59 -6.92 18.03
CA LEU A 256 9.33 -5.57 17.54
C LEU A 256 8.31 -5.57 16.40
N ASP A 257 8.36 -6.57 15.50
CA ASP A 257 7.32 -6.80 14.49
C ASP A 257 5.94 -6.98 15.13
N ALA A 258 5.85 -7.81 16.15
CA ALA A 258 4.61 -8.05 16.87
C ALA A 258 4.08 -6.78 17.57
N ALA A 259 4.96 -5.95 18.14
CA ALA A 259 4.58 -4.70 18.78
C ALA A 259 3.99 -3.70 17.75
N ALA A 260 4.61 -3.54 16.58
CA ALA A 260 4.10 -2.69 15.53
C ALA A 260 2.78 -3.22 14.95
N LYS A 261 2.67 -4.53 14.70
CA LYS A 261 1.43 -5.17 14.22
C LYS A 261 0.27 -5.00 15.18
N TYR A 262 0.53 -5.04 16.49
CA TYR A 262 -0.51 -4.76 17.48
C TYR A 262 -1.14 -3.38 17.25
N ILE A 263 -0.30 -2.36 17.03
CA ILE A 263 -0.76 -1.00 16.72
C ILE A 263 -1.52 -0.96 15.39
N PHE A 264 -1.05 -1.66 14.37
CA PHE A 264 -1.71 -1.71 13.06
C PHE A 264 -3.13 -2.26 13.17
N TYR A 265 -3.29 -3.43 13.78
CA TYR A 265 -4.61 -4.06 13.96
C TYR A 265 -5.52 -3.27 14.91
N LEU A 266 -4.97 -2.69 15.97
CA LEU A 266 -5.73 -1.82 16.90
C LEU A 266 -6.35 -0.62 16.16
N ASN A 267 -5.71 -0.13 15.11
CA ASN A 267 -6.17 1.00 14.30
C ASN A 267 -6.92 0.59 13.03
N GLY A 268 -7.28 -0.68 12.88
CA GLY A 268 -8.14 -1.18 11.80
C GLY A 268 -7.42 -1.43 10.47
N ALA A 269 -6.10 -1.64 10.49
CA ALA A 269 -5.39 -2.16 9.33
C ALA A 269 -5.82 -3.61 9.05
N ARG A 270 -5.77 -4.02 7.78
CA ARG A 270 -6.07 -5.39 7.36
C ARG A 270 -4.90 -6.36 7.52
N GLY A 271 -3.70 -5.84 7.59
CA GLY A 271 -2.45 -6.57 7.67
C GLY A 271 -1.27 -5.68 7.30
N ASP A 272 -0.27 -6.32 6.78
CA ASP A 272 0.97 -5.69 6.32
C ASP A 272 0.75 -5.06 4.93
N GLY A 273 1.28 -3.86 4.70
CA GLY A 273 1.36 -3.26 3.37
C GLY A 273 2.49 -3.89 2.54
N TYR A 274 3.49 -4.41 3.22
CA TYR A 274 4.60 -5.21 2.70
C TYR A 274 5.23 -6.01 3.86
N ALA A 275 6.04 -7.02 3.53
CA ALA A 275 6.73 -7.80 4.55
C ALA A 275 7.66 -6.90 5.38
N SER A 276 7.47 -6.86 6.71
CA SER A 276 8.25 -6.01 7.60
C SER A 276 9.75 -6.28 7.50
N ILE A 277 10.54 -5.22 7.43
CA ILE A 277 11.99 -5.24 7.44
C ILE A 277 12.44 -4.75 8.82
N ILE A 278 12.96 -5.67 9.64
CA ILE A 278 13.43 -5.35 10.99
C ILE A 278 14.72 -6.12 11.24
N GLY A 279 15.83 -5.39 11.36
CA GLY A 279 17.14 -5.99 11.57
C GLY A 279 17.94 -5.26 12.64
N GLY A 280 18.54 -6.04 13.56
CA GLY A 280 19.50 -5.56 14.56
C GLY A 280 20.94 -5.79 14.12
N GLY A 281 21.85 -4.86 14.44
CA GLY A 281 23.27 -4.99 14.18
C GLY A 281 23.58 -5.33 12.72
N LYS A 282 24.27 -6.42 12.47
CA LYS A 282 24.64 -6.87 11.12
C LYS A 282 23.44 -7.27 10.22
N ASN A 283 22.29 -7.58 10.81
CA ASN A 283 21.08 -7.90 10.03
C ASN A 283 20.50 -6.64 9.38
N ALA A 284 20.67 -5.48 9.99
CA ALA A 284 20.29 -4.17 9.44
C ALA A 284 21.05 -3.81 8.14
N TRP A 285 22.16 -4.49 7.84
CA TRP A 285 22.89 -4.36 6.58
C TRP A 285 22.08 -4.82 5.36
N MET A 286 21.18 -5.79 5.54
CA MET A 286 20.38 -6.37 4.48
C MET A 286 19.13 -5.52 4.30
N GLY A 287 19.07 -4.71 3.23
CA GLY A 287 17.98 -3.76 2.98
C GLY A 287 16.57 -4.37 2.98
N HIS A 288 16.43 -5.67 2.64
CA HIS A 288 15.18 -6.43 2.69
C HIS A 288 15.35 -7.68 3.57
N TYR A 289 15.67 -7.49 4.86
CA TYR A 289 15.82 -8.58 5.83
C TYR A 289 14.48 -9.01 6.41
N PHE A 290 14.00 -10.22 6.04
CA PHE A 290 12.70 -10.72 6.42
C PHE A 290 12.69 -11.79 7.54
N HIS A 291 13.84 -12.32 7.94
CA HIS A 291 13.89 -13.48 8.88
C HIS A 291 13.53 -13.09 10.32
N LYS A 292 14.05 -11.99 10.82
CA LYS A 292 13.72 -11.44 12.15
C LYS A 292 13.93 -12.40 13.31
N THR A 293 15.03 -13.15 13.31
CA THR A 293 15.26 -14.29 14.24
C THR A 293 16.24 -13.98 15.37
N ASP A 294 17.00 -12.91 15.26
CA ASP A 294 18.10 -12.64 16.18
C ASP A 294 17.64 -11.78 17.38
N ALA A 295 18.27 -12.01 18.53
CA ALA A 295 18.13 -11.13 19.68
C ALA A 295 18.99 -9.88 19.48
N LEU A 296 18.46 -8.73 19.85
CA LEU A 296 19.12 -7.44 19.77
C LEU A 296 20.24 -7.36 20.83
N ALA A 297 21.44 -6.98 20.41
CA ALA A 297 22.57 -6.85 21.30
C ALA A 297 22.75 -5.40 21.78
N ASP A 298 23.35 -5.22 22.97
CA ASP A 298 23.75 -3.92 23.49
C ASP A 298 24.78 -3.26 22.55
N GLY A 299 24.56 -1.99 22.21
CA GLY A 299 25.39 -1.22 21.29
C GLY A 299 25.04 -1.38 19.81
N ASP A 300 24.17 -2.31 19.44
CA ASP A 300 23.65 -2.43 18.08
C ASP A 300 22.69 -1.28 17.72
N LEU A 301 22.52 -1.05 16.42
CA LEU A 301 21.42 -0.28 15.86
C LEU A 301 20.34 -1.24 15.37
N VAL A 302 19.07 -0.86 15.54
CA VAL A 302 17.91 -1.48 14.89
C VAL A 302 17.48 -0.61 13.74
N LEU A 303 17.30 -1.20 12.57
CA LEU A 303 16.57 -0.62 11.45
C LEU A 303 15.19 -1.26 11.39
N MET A 304 14.17 -0.44 11.28
CA MET A 304 12.80 -0.89 11.04
C MET A 304 12.19 -0.07 9.93
N ASP A 305 11.67 -0.79 8.94
CA ASP A 305 11.00 -0.29 7.75
C ASP A 305 9.69 -1.07 7.62
N TYR A 306 8.55 -0.35 7.86
CA TYR A 306 7.28 -1.04 7.97
C TYR A 306 6.08 -0.11 7.89
N ALA A 307 5.03 -0.58 7.16
CA ALA A 307 3.73 0.08 7.13
C ALA A 307 2.58 -0.93 6.93
N PRO A 308 1.34 -0.56 7.35
CA PRO A 308 0.16 -1.41 7.23
C PRO A 308 -0.52 -1.33 5.86
N ASP A 309 -1.29 -2.36 5.48
CA ASP A 309 -2.40 -2.23 4.52
C ASP A 309 -3.62 -1.63 5.25
N TYR A 310 -3.91 -0.38 4.95
CA TYR A 310 -5.05 0.34 5.47
C TYR A 310 -5.98 0.77 4.34
N ARG A 311 -7.12 0.06 4.21
CA ARG A 311 -8.16 0.37 3.21
C ARG A 311 -7.64 0.43 1.77
N TYR A 312 -6.82 -0.56 1.38
CA TYR A 312 -6.16 -0.66 0.08
C TYR A 312 -5.02 0.32 -0.18
N TYR A 313 -4.63 1.11 0.79
CA TYR A 313 -3.48 2.01 0.70
C TYR A 313 -2.48 1.67 1.79
N THR A 314 -1.24 2.01 1.54
CA THR A 314 -0.15 1.83 2.49
C THR A 314 0.65 3.10 2.66
N SER A 315 1.73 3.01 3.39
CA SER A 315 2.76 4.01 3.61
C SER A 315 4.12 3.37 3.43
N ASP A 316 5.17 4.12 3.75
CA ASP A 316 6.53 3.61 3.79
C ASP A 316 7.37 4.48 4.72
N VAL A 317 7.76 3.94 5.86
CA VAL A 317 8.49 4.70 6.89
C VAL A 317 9.61 3.86 7.47
N THR A 318 10.84 4.32 7.31
CA THR A 318 11.99 3.70 7.95
C THR A 318 12.56 4.59 9.06
N ARG A 319 12.90 3.97 10.19
CA ARG A 319 13.70 4.56 11.25
C ARG A 319 14.81 3.61 11.68
N ILE A 320 15.91 4.20 12.19
CA ILE A 320 17.01 3.48 12.80
C ILE A 320 17.32 4.08 14.17
N TRP A 321 17.57 3.22 15.17
CA TRP A 321 17.79 3.65 16.55
C TRP A 321 18.70 2.70 17.33
N PRO A 322 19.38 3.16 18.42
CA PRO A 322 20.25 2.32 19.23
C PRO A 322 19.45 1.40 20.15
N VAL A 323 19.84 0.13 20.20
CA VAL A 323 19.19 -0.91 21.04
C VAL A 323 19.20 -0.56 22.53
N ASN A 324 20.28 0.05 23.02
CA ASN A 324 20.43 0.43 24.43
C ASN A 324 19.91 1.84 24.77
N GLY A 325 19.25 2.50 23.82
CA GLY A 325 18.62 3.80 24.02
C GLY A 325 19.58 4.99 23.92
N LYS A 326 20.83 4.78 23.50
CA LYS A 326 21.80 5.87 23.34
C LYS A 326 22.73 5.62 22.16
N PHE A 327 22.79 6.57 21.23
CA PHE A 327 23.77 6.54 20.14
C PHE A 327 25.19 6.70 20.67
N ASP A 328 26.12 5.90 20.20
CA ASP A 328 27.55 6.16 20.40
C ASP A 328 28.03 7.30 19.50
N LYS A 329 29.28 7.73 19.71
CA LYS A 329 29.85 8.86 18.95
C LYS A 329 29.91 8.61 17.44
N ALA A 330 30.26 7.38 17.03
CA ALA A 330 30.42 7.03 15.62
C ALA A 330 29.04 6.89 14.94
N GLN A 331 28.05 6.29 15.63
CA GLN A 331 26.66 6.21 15.19
C GLN A 331 26.07 7.62 15.02
N LEU A 332 26.31 8.55 15.96
CA LEU A 332 25.83 9.94 15.89
C LEU A 332 26.35 10.67 14.66
N GLU A 333 27.61 10.49 14.31
CA GLU A 333 28.22 11.16 13.13
C GLU A 333 27.43 10.80 11.85
N LEU A 334 27.17 9.52 11.64
CA LEU A 334 26.47 9.00 10.47
C LEU A 334 24.95 9.31 10.51
N TYR A 335 24.35 9.15 11.67
CA TYR A 335 22.92 9.43 11.86
C TYR A 335 22.60 10.91 11.59
N ASN A 336 23.37 11.81 12.17
CA ASN A 336 23.20 13.26 11.94
C ASN A 336 23.42 13.65 10.47
N TYR A 337 24.33 12.99 9.77
CA TYR A 337 24.51 13.18 8.33
C TYR A 337 23.24 12.79 7.56
N ILE A 338 22.66 11.64 7.85
CA ILE A 338 21.45 11.14 7.16
C ILE A 338 20.26 12.03 7.45
N VAL A 339 20.05 12.47 8.71
CA VAL A 339 18.99 13.42 9.06
C VAL A 339 19.17 14.74 8.31
N ALA A 340 20.39 15.29 8.28
CA ALA A 340 20.68 16.53 7.54
C ALA A 340 20.43 16.36 6.03
N TYR A 341 20.77 15.20 5.46
CA TYR A 341 20.56 14.94 4.04
C TYR A 341 19.06 14.82 3.71
N ARG A 342 18.27 14.14 4.54
CA ARG A 342 16.81 14.10 4.42
C ARG A 342 16.24 15.53 4.40
N ASP A 343 16.63 16.37 5.35
CA ASP A 343 16.12 17.74 5.45
C ASP A 343 16.53 18.58 4.22
N ALA A 344 17.75 18.36 3.69
CA ALA A 344 18.18 18.99 2.46
C ALA A 344 17.37 18.54 1.24
N LEU A 345 16.96 17.26 1.16
CA LEU A 345 16.09 16.77 0.10
C LEU A 345 14.70 17.42 0.16
N PHE A 346 14.06 17.40 1.32
CA PHE A 346 12.74 18.01 1.51
C PHE A 346 12.72 19.51 1.16
N LYS A 347 13.80 20.24 1.44
CA LYS A 347 13.93 21.69 1.17
C LYS A 347 13.69 22.06 -0.30
N TYR A 348 14.02 21.16 -1.24
CA TYR A 348 14.00 21.46 -2.67
C TYR A 348 12.84 20.83 -3.42
N ILE A 349 12.02 20.01 -2.76
CA ILE A 349 10.83 19.41 -3.37
C ILE A 349 9.73 20.45 -3.52
N LYS A 350 9.29 20.68 -4.76
CA LYS A 350 8.16 21.55 -5.10
C LYS A 350 7.61 21.18 -6.48
N PRO A 351 6.40 21.64 -6.85
CA PRO A 351 5.87 21.43 -8.20
C PRO A 351 6.82 21.94 -9.29
N GLY A 352 6.94 21.19 -10.37
CA GLY A 352 7.70 21.53 -11.56
C GLY A 352 9.18 21.17 -11.55
N VAL A 353 9.77 20.84 -10.38
CA VAL A 353 11.15 20.32 -10.33
C VAL A 353 11.19 18.83 -10.59
N THR A 354 12.32 18.32 -11.04
CA THR A 354 12.59 16.89 -11.21
C THR A 354 13.30 16.32 -9.99
N ALA A 355 13.21 15.00 -9.77
CA ALA A 355 13.95 14.30 -8.72
C ALA A 355 15.47 14.54 -8.81
N ASN A 356 16.02 14.61 -10.03
CA ASN A 356 17.45 14.87 -10.23
C ASN A 356 17.86 16.29 -9.78
N GLU A 357 17.03 17.30 -10.06
CA GLU A 357 17.29 18.67 -9.60
C GLU A 357 17.25 18.77 -8.06
N VAL A 358 16.31 18.06 -7.42
CA VAL A 358 16.25 17.95 -5.96
C VAL A 358 17.53 17.33 -5.40
N LEU A 359 17.95 16.19 -5.96
CA LEU A 359 19.17 15.48 -5.55
C LEU A 359 20.42 16.33 -5.73
N ASP A 360 20.57 17.04 -6.85
CA ASP A 360 21.72 17.89 -7.14
C ASP A 360 21.81 19.08 -6.17
N GLN A 361 20.68 19.73 -5.86
CA GLN A 361 20.64 20.85 -4.92
C GLN A 361 20.90 20.39 -3.48
N ALA A 362 20.30 19.27 -3.06
CA ALA A 362 20.55 18.69 -1.75
C ALA A 362 22.01 18.26 -1.58
N ALA A 363 22.61 17.59 -2.59
CA ALA A 363 24.02 17.24 -2.57
C ALA A 363 24.95 18.46 -2.49
N ALA A 364 24.60 19.57 -3.15
CA ALA A 364 25.35 20.82 -3.04
C ALA A 364 25.29 21.42 -1.62
N ASP A 365 24.14 21.37 -0.96
CA ASP A 365 24.03 21.79 0.45
C ASP A 365 24.79 20.85 1.38
N MET A 366 24.73 19.54 1.13
CA MET A 366 25.47 18.55 1.93
C MET A 366 26.99 18.65 1.75
N LYS A 367 27.50 19.05 0.57
CA LYS A 367 28.91 19.38 0.39
C LYS A 367 29.34 20.53 1.33
N LYS A 368 28.49 21.57 1.48
CA LYS A 368 28.75 22.67 2.43
C LYS A 368 28.69 22.19 3.88
N TYR A 369 27.73 21.33 4.20
CA TYR A 369 27.59 20.71 5.53
C TYR A 369 28.86 19.92 5.93
N LEU A 370 29.54 19.29 4.97
CA LEU A 370 30.74 18.49 5.21
C LEU A 370 32.04 19.32 5.36
N VAL A 371 32.03 20.62 5.01
CA VAL A 371 33.23 21.47 5.13
C VAL A 371 33.71 21.53 6.57
N GLY A 372 34.95 21.14 6.80
CA GLY A 372 35.57 21.12 8.13
C GLY A 372 35.11 19.99 9.05
N LYS A 373 34.26 19.09 8.60
CA LYS A 373 33.89 17.89 9.35
C LYS A 373 34.84 16.74 9.02
N THR A 374 35.21 16.02 10.04
CA THR A 374 35.98 14.77 9.95
C THR A 374 35.19 13.67 10.62
N PHE A 375 35.13 12.51 9.99
CA PHE A 375 34.47 11.34 10.54
C PHE A 375 35.47 10.48 11.31
N ALA A 376 34.97 9.67 12.25
CA ALA A 376 35.79 8.82 13.11
C ALA A 376 36.68 7.83 12.32
N LYS A 377 36.23 7.44 11.12
CA LYS A 377 36.95 6.48 10.27
C LYS A 377 36.99 6.96 8.80
N PRO A 378 38.07 6.65 8.06
CA PRO A 378 38.13 6.95 6.62
C PRO A 378 37.00 6.29 5.80
N SER A 379 36.54 5.10 6.20
CA SER A 379 35.40 4.40 5.58
C SER A 379 34.11 5.20 5.68
N TYR A 380 33.90 5.94 6.77
CA TYR A 380 32.74 6.80 6.97
C TYR A 380 32.78 8.03 6.07
N GLN A 381 33.97 8.67 5.99
CA GLN A 381 34.20 9.79 5.08
C GLN A 381 33.87 9.37 3.62
N LYS A 382 34.40 8.23 3.20
CA LYS A 382 34.16 7.67 1.86
C LYS A 382 32.66 7.40 1.63
N ALA A 383 31.99 6.77 2.58
CA ALA A 383 30.57 6.43 2.46
C ALA A 383 29.67 7.69 2.31
N VAL A 384 29.92 8.76 3.05
CA VAL A 384 29.17 10.02 2.92
C VAL A 384 29.47 10.74 1.61
N GLU A 385 30.69 10.68 1.08
CA GLU A 385 31.06 11.24 -0.22
C GLU A 385 30.41 10.47 -1.38
N GLU A 386 30.42 9.14 -1.34
CA GLU A 386 29.72 8.27 -2.29
C GLU A 386 28.20 8.49 -2.24
N GLY A 387 27.64 8.68 -1.03
CA GLY A 387 26.25 9.03 -0.81
C GLY A 387 25.80 10.29 -1.56
N LEU A 388 26.67 11.29 -1.72
CA LEU A 388 26.32 12.51 -2.47
C LEU A 388 26.08 12.26 -3.98
N ALA A 389 26.68 11.22 -4.54
CA ALA A 389 26.50 10.83 -5.94
C ALA A 389 25.37 9.83 -6.14
N PHE A 390 24.91 9.19 -5.08
CA PHE A 390 23.86 8.18 -5.15
C PHE A 390 22.50 8.80 -5.49
N ARG A 391 21.80 8.22 -6.47
CA ARG A 391 20.50 8.74 -6.95
C ARG A 391 19.30 8.06 -6.32
N GLY A 392 19.53 7.01 -5.53
CA GLY A 392 18.49 6.24 -4.87
C GLY A 392 17.89 6.90 -3.62
N HIS A 393 18.37 8.06 -3.19
CA HIS A 393 17.76 8.80 -2.06
C HIS A 393 16.38 9.39 -2.35
N PHE A 394 15.98 9.43 -3.61
CA PHE A 394 14.65 9.78 -4.08
C PHE A 394 14.06 8.53 -4.72
N GLN A 395 13.09 7.90 -4.08
CA GLN A 395 12.70 6.53 -4.39
C GLN A 395 11.46 6.43 -5.29
N HIS A 396 10.44 5.77 -4.84
CA HIS A 396 9.28 5.29 -5.60
C HIS A 396 7.98 5.95 -5.15
N PRO A 397 6.91 5.93 -5.99
CA PRO A 397 5.58 6.30 -5.55
C PRO A 397 5.10 5.39 -4.43
N VAL A 398 4.24 5.92 -3.56
CA VAL A 398 3.50 5.18 -2.53
C VAL A 398 2.00 5.38 -2.76
N GLY A 399 1.21 4.35 -2.56
CA GLY A 399 -0.24 4.41 -2.74
C GLY A 399 -0.94 3.11 -2.41
N MET A 400 -1.49 2.43 -3.41
CA MET A 400 -2.16 1.14 -3.23
C MET A 400 -1.17 -0.03 -3.09
N ALA A 401 0.08 0.19 -3.41
CA ALA A 401 1.22 -0.68 -3.11
C ALA A 401 2.34 0.17 -2.51
N VAL A 402 3.29 -0.45 -1.80
CA VAL A 402 4.45 0.25 -1.24
C VAL A 402 5.32 0.82 -2.37
N HIS A 403 5.70 0.02 -3.36
CA HIS A 403 6.24 0.49 -4.63
C HIS A 403 5.08 0.66 -5.61
N ASP A 404 4.32 1.76 -5.46
CA ASP A 404 3.14 2.01 -6.28
C ASP A 404 3.53 2.33 -7.72
N VAL A 405 2.57 2.23 -8.62
CA VAL A 405 2.77 2.42 -10.05
C VAL A 405 2.94 3.90 -10.43
N GLY A 406 3.50 4.13 -11.61
CA GLY A 406 3.82 5.45 -12.14
C GLY A 406 5.30 5.80 -11.94
N ARG A 407 5.71 6.97 -12.40
CA ARG A 407 7.09 7.45 -12.36
C ARG A 407 7.19 8.79 -11.67
N VAL A 408 8.02 8.88 -10.65
CA VAL A 408 8.43 10.16 -10.03
C VAL A 408 9.82 10.61 -10.50
N ARG A 409 10.65 9.67 -10.99
CA ARG A 409 11.97 9.98 -11.57
C ARG A 409 11.85 10.31 -13.05
N GLY A 410 12.58 11.33 -13.49
CA GLY A 410 12.64 11.74 -14.89
C GLY A 410 11.41 12.51 -15.39
N VAL A 411 10.48 12.87 -14.51
CA VAL A 411 9.32 13.73 -14.80
C VAL A 411 9.26 14.87 -13.81
N PRO A 412 8.71 16.03 -14.20
CA PRO A 412 8.44 17.12 -13.25
C PRO A 412 7.43 16.69 -12.17
N LEU A 413 7.73 16.99 -10.92
CA LEU A 413 6.85 16.72 -9.80
C LEU A 413 5.56 17.52 -9.92
N GLN A 414 4.43 16.90 -9.59
CA GLN A 414 3.10 17.51 -9.68
C GLN A 414 2.38 17.40 -8.33
N PRO A 415 1.51 18.38 -7.99
CA PRO A 415 0.65 18.28 -6.82
C PRO A 415 -0.17 16.98 -6.84
N GLY A 416 -0.24 16.31 -5.69
CA GLY A 416 -0.90 15.02 -5.53
C GLY A 416 0.00 13.80 -5.74
N MET A 417 1.26 13.97 -6.17
CA MET A 417 2.24 12.88 -6.12
C MET A 417 2.62 12.59 -4.67
N VAL A 418 2.63 11.29 -4.31
CA VAL A 418 3.11 10.76 -3.03
C VAL A 418 4.21 9.76 -3.31
N PHE A 419 5.35 9.91 -2.65
CA PHE A 419 6.54 9.08 -2.85
C PHE A 419 7.46 9.10 -1.64
N THR A 420 8.50 8.24 -1.62
CA THR A 420 9.46 8.16 -0.53
C THR A 420 10.71 9.02 -0.75
N ILE A 421 11.21 9.59 0.33
CA ILE A 421 12.54 10.21 0.45
C ILE A 421 13.34 9.35 1.42
N ASP A 422 14.36 8.68 0.89
CA ASP A 422 15.04 7.60 1.57
C ASP A 422 16.58 7.77 1.50
N PRO A 423 17.15 8.78 2.19
CA PRO A 423 18.61 8.93 2.27
C PRO A 423 19.24 7.78 3.03
N MET A 424 20.28 7.22 2.43
CA MET A 424 20.96 6.04 2.93
C MET A 424 22.45 6.07 2.62
N ILE A 425 23.24 5.42 3.46
CA ILE A 425 24.67 5.16 3.28
C ILE A 425 25.04 3.75 3.72
N TRP A 426 26.07 3.22 3.09
CA TRP A 426 26.59 1.89 3.36
C TRP A 426 28.08 1.94 3.71
N ILE A 427 28.45 1.19 4.74
CA ILE A 427 29.84 0.95 5.14
C ILE A 427 30.11 -0.56 5.04
N PRO A 428 30.53 -1.07 3.88
CA PRO A 428 30.60 -2.52 3.60
C PRO A 428 31.51 -3.28 4.55
N ASP A 429 32.66 -2.71 4.89
CA ASP A 429 33.65 -3.35 5.75
C ASP A 429 33.12 -3.62 7.18
N GLU A 430 32.14 -2.84 7.62
CA GLU A 430 31.51 -2.97 8.94
C GLU A 430 30.11 -3.58 8.87
N LYS A 431 29.61 -3.87 7.66
CA LYS A 431 28.20 -4.24 7.43
C LYS A 431 27.24 -3.28 8.13
N LEU A 432 27.55 -2.00 8.05
CA LEU A 432 26.73 -0.94 8.64
C LEU A 432 25.96 -0.22 7.55
N TYR A 433 24.65 -0.16 7.71
CA TYR A 433 23.71 0.53 6.84
C TYR A 433 22.89 1.51 7.68
N ILE A 434 22.88 2.78 7.28
CA ILE A 434 22.14 3.84 7.96
C ILE A 434 21.13 4.41 6.97
N ARG A 435 19.86 4.40 7.35
CA ARG A 435 18.72 4.84 6.54
C ARG A 435 17.65 5.51 7.40
N ILE A 436 17.07 6.57 6.86
CA ILE A 436 15.81 7.16 7.34
C ILE A 436 14.93 7.38 6.11
N GLU A 437 13.68 6.99 6.19
CA GLU A 437 12.73 7.16 5.10
C GLU A 437 11.47 7.85 5.56
N ASP A 438 11.01 8.78 4.76
CA ASP A 438 9.81 9.57 5.00
C ASP A 438 8.94 9.65 3.74
N VAL A 439 7.62 9.71 3.94
CA VAL A 439 6.65 9.88 2.87
C VAL A 439 6.45 11.35 2.56
N ALA A 440 6.69 11.72 1.31
CA ALA A 440 6.55 13.07 0.78
C ALA A 440 5.27 13.21 -0.07
N LEU A 441 4.44 14.21 0.23
CA LEU A 441 3.33 14.64 -0.61
C LEU A 441 3.68 15.96 -1.28
N VAL A 442 3.65 16.02 -2.60
CA VAL A 442 3.76 17.28 -3.34
C VAL A 442 2.45 18.05 -3.20
N THR A 443 2.52 19.24 -2.61
CA THR A 443 1.39 20.17 -2.47
C THR A 443 1.36 21.18 -3.60
N ALA A 444 0.35 22.05 -3.67
CA ALA A 444 0.28 23.11 -4.67
C ALA A 444 1.46 24.11 -4.60
N SER A 445 2.10 24.27 -3.43
CA SER A 445 3.13 25.29 -3.19
C SER A 445 4.49 24.73 -2.73
N GLY A 446 4.60 23.41 -2.51
CA GLY A 446 5.82 22.79 -1.99
C GLY A 446 5.64 21.32 -1.68
N VAL A 447 6.09 20.90 -0.50
CA VAL A 447 6.02 19.51 -0.04
C VAL A 447 5.54 19.44 1.42
N GLU A 448 4.80 18.39 1.72
CA GLU A 448 4.49 17.96 3.09
C GLU A 448 5.25 16.67 3.39
N ASN A 449 5.96 16.61 4.52
CA ASN A 449 6.44 15.36 5.08
C ASN A 449 5.32 14.75 5.92
N MET A 450 4.66 13.68 5.40
CA MET A 450 3.52 13.04 6.05
C MET A 450 3.93 12.26 7.31
N SER A 451 5.20 11.86 7.42
CA SER A 451 5.80 11.12 8.54
C SER A 451 6.64 11.99 9.50
N ALA A 452 6.55 13.33 9.39
CA ALA A 452 7.35 14.27 10.19
C ALA A 452 7.18 14.12 11.72
N PHE A 453 6.07 13.54 12.18
CA PHE A 453 5.77 13.30 13.59
C PHE A 453 6.56 12.13 14.19
N VAL A 454 7.10 11.22 13.36
CA VAL A 454 7.89 10.08 13.80
C VAL A 454 9.28 10.55 14.21
N PRO A 455 9.77 10.27 15.44
CA PRO A 455 11.05 10.73 15.93
C PRO A 455 12.19 10.50 14.94
N SER A 456 12.96 11.56 14.70
CA SER A 456 14.14 11.51 13.83
C SER A 456 15.29 12.40 14.38
N LYS A 457 15.02 13.32 15.31
CA LYS A 457 16.07 14.01 16.04
C LYS A 457 16.60 13.09 17.14
N VAL A 458 17.90 13.13 17.38
CA VAL A 458 18.58 12.27 18.35
C VAL A 458 17.89 12.30 19.71
N GLU A 459 17.57 13.50 20.21
CA GLU A 459 16.97 13.70 21.54
C GLU A 459 15.56 13.09 21.61
N ASP A 460 14.81 13.15 20.52
CA ASP A 460 13.45 12.61 20.45
C ASP A 460 13.47 11.08 20.36
N VAL A 461 14.39 10.52 19.57
CA VAL A 461 14.61 9.08 19.46
C VAL A 461 15.05 8.49 20.81
N GLU A 462 16.08 9.06 21.43
CA GLU A 462 16.59 8.59 22.72
C GLU A 462 15.56 8.78 23.87
N ARG A 463 14.68 9.77 23.78
CA ARG A 463 13.57 9.96 24.70
C ARG A 463 12.52 8.88 24.53
N THR A 464 12.10 8.59 23.29
CA THR A 464 11.08 7.59 22.97
C THR A 464 11.48 6.18 23.43
N ILE A 465 12.73 5.79 23.23
CA ILE A 465 13.22 4.46 23.65
C ILE A 465 13.21 4.30 25.18
N LYS A 466 13.31 5.39 25.96
CA LYS A 466 13.27 5.34 27.43
C LYS A 466 11.86 5.11 27.99
N GLU A 467 10.82 5.29 27.16
CA GLU A 467 9.45 4.99 27.56
C GLU A 467 9.25 3.46 27.58
N SER A 468 8.29 3.00 28.39
CA SER A 468 7.95 1.56 28.41
C SER A 468 6.98 1.22 27.26
N GLY A 469 7.36 0.24 26.46
CA GLY A 469 6.54 -0.27 25.36
C GLY A 469 5.81 -1.57 25.69
N LEU A 470 5.06 -2.08 24.73
CA LEU A 470 4.18 -3.24 24.87
C LEU A 470 4.92 -4.49 25.38
N ILE A 471 6.15 -4.72 24.92
CA ILE A 471 6.93 -5.93 25.28
C ILE A 471 7.29 -5.95 26.77
N GLN A 472 7.49 -4.79 27.42
CA GLN A 472 7.77 -4.71 28.84
C GLN A 472 6.55 -5.07 29.71
N PHE A 473 5.32 -4.87 29.19
CA PHE A 473 4.08 -5.21 29.89
C PHE A 473 3.57 -6.61 29.55
N ARG A 474 3.99 -7.19 28.43
CA ARG A 474 3.56 -8.51 27.93
C ARG A 474 4.77 -9.40 27.72
N VAL A 475 5.26 -10.00 28.79
CA VAL A 475 6.45 -10.88 28.75
C VAL A 475 6.14 -12.12 27.88
N PRO A 476 6.95 -12.40 26.85
CA PRO A 476 6.79 -13.59 26.03
C PRO A 476 6.98 -14.88 26.82
N LEU A 477 6.28 -15.96 26.43
CA LEU A 477 6.39 -17.27 27.07
C LEU A 477 7.83 -17.84 27.01
N THR A 478 8.60 -17.43 26.02
CA THR A 478 9.97 -17.87 25.77
C THR A 478 11.04 -16.95 26.36
N ALA A 479 10.66 -15.94 27.14
CA ALA A 479 11.65 -15.10 27.80
C ALA A 479 12.52 -15.98 28.72
N PRO A 480 13.87 -15.86 28.66
CA PRO A 480 14.71 -16.59 29.58
C PRO A 480 14.32 -16.25 31.03
N ALA A 481 14.20 -17.25 31.87
CA ALA A 481 13.91 -17.04 33.29
C ALA A 481 14.92 -16.04 33.86
N LYS A 482 14.42 -14.95 34.45
CA LYS A 482 15.29 -14.00 35.16
C LYS A 482 16.06 -14.81 36.21
N LYS A 483 17.39 -14.99 36.02
CA LYS A 483 18.29 -15.55 37.02
C LYS A 483 18.43 -14.63 38.20
#